data_a2eb7d22584b512b8d018ca54aa63c87
#
_entry.id   a2eb7d22584b512b8d018ca54aa63c87
#
_cell.length_a   1.000
_cell.length_b   1.000
_cell.length_c   1.000
_cell.angle_alpha   90.00
_cell.angle_beta   90.00
_cell.angle_gamma   90.00
#
_symmetry.space_group_name_H-M   'P 1'
#
loop_
_entity.id
_entity.type
_entity.pdbx_description
1 polymer ?
#
loop_
_entity_poly.entity_id
_entity_poly.type
_entity_poly.pdbx_seq_one_letter_code
_entity_poly.pdbx_strand_id
1 'polypeptide(L)'
;MNPSPPKYPRQGFSLIECVIALGLLAFALVAMIGMLPIGLAQFKASKEETVQVEILKFIDTQVQQTEFANLASALQAATFAFNEEGFPVESGSIDRLYVTETSVSVGGVALPAGAGLAAESSLAGLARVDVTIFLQPAGLAHAQANVLQTVAIIASDRGQ
;
A
#
# COMPACT_ATOMS: atom_id res chain seq x y z
N MET A 1 -63.53 8.65 48.38
CA MET A 1 -63.55 7.66 47.31
C MET A 1 -62.27 7.81 46.53
N ASN A 2 -61.39 6.81 46.63
CA ASN A 2 -60.10 6.84 45.89
C ASN A 2 -60.29 6.07 44.55
N PRO A 3 -60.08 6.68 43.41
CA PRO A 3 -60.21 5.98 42.14
C PRO A 3 -59.12 4.93 42.00
N SER A 4 -59.52 3.69 41.63
CA SER A 4 -58.58 2.59 41.36
C SER A 4 -57.72 2.91 40.12
N PRO A 5 -56.44 2.63 40.13
CA PRO A 5 -55.56 2.87 38.98
C PRO A 5 -55.96 1.98 37.78
N PRO A 6 -55.86 2.45 36.56
CA PRO A 6 -56.22 1.68 35.37
C PRO A 6 -55.34 0.44 35.23
N LYS A 7 -55.96 -0.73 35.11
CA LYS A 7 -55.25 -1.99 34.80
C LYS A 7 -54.91 -2.02 33.32
N TYR A 8 -53.63 -1.75 33.01
CA TYR A 8 -53.13 -1.97 31.64
C TYR A 8 -53.07 -3.47 31.37
N PRO A 9 -53.64 -3.93 30.22
CA PRO A 9 -53.51 -5.32 29.82
C PRO A 9 -52.04 -5.64 29.57
N ARG A 10 -51.50 -6.66 30.25
CA ARG A 10 -50.16 -7.21 29.91
C ARG A 10 -50.30 -7.98 28.60
N GLN A 11 -49.93 -7.35 27.50
CA GLN A 11 -49.80 -8.02 26.23
C GLN A 11 -48.48 -8.80 26.23
N GLY A 12 -48.59 -10.12 26.20
CA GLY A 12 -47.45 -11.01 26.01
C GLY A 12 -47.12 -11.12 24.51
N PHE A 13 -45.87 -11.35 24.18
CA PHE A 13 -45.49 -11.62 22.80
C PHE A 13 -46.12 -12.92 22.27
N SER A 14 -46.58 -12.90 21.03
CA SER A 14 -47.10 -14.07 20.35
C SER A 14 -45.93 -14.98 19.94
N LEU A 15 -46.12 -16.29 20.01
CA LEU A 15 -45.12 -17.28 19.56
C LEU A 15 -44.71 -17.03 18.10
N ILE A 16 -45.64 -16.63 17.25
CA ILE A 16 -45.37 -16.30 15.84
C ILE A 16 -44.45 -15.10 15.70
N GLU A 17 -44.61 -14.09 16.54
CA GLU A 17 -43.80 -12.89 16.59
C GLU A 17 -42.34 -13.19 16.95
N CYS A 18 -42.13 -14.10 17.94
CA CYS A 18 -40.81 -14.59 18.29
C CYS A 18 -40.15 -15.37 17.15
N VAL A 19 -40.89 -16.23 16.44
CA VAL A 19 -40.35 -17.00 15.32
C VAL A 19 -39.95 -16.08 14.16
N ILE A 20 -40.77 -15.11 13.83
CA ILE A 20 -40.42 -14.11 12.79
C ILE A 20 -39.20 -13.29 13.17
N ALA A 21 -39.15 -12.82 14.42
CA ALA A 21 -38.01 -12.03 14.91
C ALA A 21 -36.70 -12.83 14.85
N LEU A 22 -36.73 -14.10 15.26
CA LEU A 22 -35.55 -14.99 15.17
C LEU A 22 -35.15 -15.28 13.70
N GLY A 23 -36.12 -15.44 12.81
CA GLY A 23 -35.86 -15.61 11.37
C GLY A 23 -35.20 -14.40 10.75
N LEU A 24 -35.67 -13.19 11.04
CA LEU A 24 -35.06 -11.94 10.59
C LEU A 24 -33.66 -11.73 11.17
N LEU A 25 -33.47 -12.04 12.46
CA LEU A 25 -32.15 -11.96 13.10
C LEU A 25 -31.16 -12.91 12.48
N ALA A 26 -31.56 -14.16 12.24
CA ALA A 26 -30.71 -15.16 11.60
C ALA A 26 -30.29 -14.72 10.17
N PHE A 27 -31.23 -14.19 9.40
CA PHE A 27 -30.96 -13.67 8.06
C PHE A 27 -29.97 -12.49 8.10
N ALA A 28 -30.16 -11.54 9.02
CA ALA A 28 -29.26 -10.42 9.19
C ALA A 28 -27.84 -10.86 9.57
N LEU A 29 -27.72 -11.83 10.49
CA LEU A 29 -26.41 -12.36 10.90
C LEU A 29 -25.68 -13.06 9.75
N VAL A 30 -26.36 -13.86 8.95
CA VAL A 30 -25.77 -14.52 7.77
C VAL A 30 -25.26 -13.49 6.77
N ALA A 31 -26.03 -12.43 6.51
CA ALA A 31 -25.62 -11.36 5.61
C ALA A 31 -24.36 -10.63 6.12
N MET A 32 -24.28 -10.33 7.42
CA MET A 32 -23.11 -9.70 8.04
C MET A 32 -21.86 -10.58 7.95
N ILE A 33 -21.98 -11.88 8.26
CA ILE A 33 -20.85 -12.82 8.18
C ILE A 33 -20.37 -12.96 6.73
N GLY A 34 -21.28 -12.95 5.75
CA GLY A 34 -20.94 -13.01 4.34
C GLY A 34 -20.11 -11.82 3.83
N MET A 35 -20.19 -10.66 4.46
CA MET A 35 -19.37 -9.48 4.11
C MET A 35 -17.98 -9.46 4.74
N LEU A 36 -17.73 -10.25 5.78
CA LEU A 36 -16.47 -10.29 6.52
C LEU A 36 -15.23 -10.58 5.62
N PRO A 37 -15.25 -11.60 4.73
CA PRO A 37 -14.12 -11.88 3.87
C PRO A 37 -13.75 -10.73 2.93
N ILE A 38 -14.76 -10.02 2.41
CA ILE A 38 -14.56 -8.87 1.51
C ILE A 38 -13.90 -7.72 2.27
N GLY A 39 -14.37 -7.43 3.48
CA GLY A 39 -13.79 -6.40 4.33
C GLY A 39 -12.32 -6.68 4.70
N LEU A 40 -12.00 -7.93 5.04
CA LEU A 40 -10.62 -8.35 5.34
C LEU A 40 -9.70 -8.25 4.12
N ALA A 41 -10.19 -8.61 2.93
CA ALA A 41 -9.42 -8.50 1.70
C ALA A 41 -9.11 -7.03 1.37
N GLN A 42 -10.08 -6.13 1.51
CA GLN A 42 -9.88 -4.69 1.31
C GLN A 42 -8.91 -4.10 2.34
N PHE A 43 -9.01 -4.51 3.60
CA PHE A 43 -8.10 -4.06 4.64
C PHE A 43 -6.64 -4.46 4.33
N LYS A 44 -6.41 -5.70 3.90
CA LYS A 44 -5.08 -6.16 3.47
C LYS A 44 -4.54 -5.33 2.30
N ALA A 45 -5.34 -5.12 1.27
CA ALA A 45 -4.95 -4.32 0.12
C ALA A 45 -4.59 -2.89 0.50
N SER A 46 -5.37 -2.23 1.36
CA SER A 46 -5.08 -0.89 1.86
C SER A 46 -3.82 -0.83 2.71
N LYS A 47 -3.55 -1.87 3.52
CA LYS A 47 -2.30 -1.96 4.30
C LYS A 47 -1.10 -2.08 3.37
N GLU A 48 -1.15 -2.95 2.38
CA GLU A 48 -0.06 -3.13 1.39
C GLU A 48 0.23 -1.84 0.63
N GLU A 49 -0.80 -1.12 0.18
CA GLU A 49 -0.65 0.18 -0.49
C GLU A 49 0.01 1.22 0.43
N THR A 50 -0.40 1.29 1.70
CA THR A 50 0.18 2.20 2.68
C THR A 50 1.68 1.93 2.89
N VAL A 51 2.05 0.65 3.02
CA VAL A 51 3.45 0.24 3.18
C VAL A 51 4.28 0.59 1.95
N GLN A 52 3.75 0.35 0.74
CA GLN A 52 4.44 0.73 -0.50
C GLN A 52 4.70 2.23 -0.60
N VAL A 53 3.73 3.05 -0.18
CA VAL A 53 3.90 4.52 -0.13
C VAL A 53 4.99 4.91 0.86
N GLU A 54 5.09 4.25 2.02
CA GLU A 54 6.13 4.56 3.01
C GLU A 54 7.53 4.18 2.50
N ILE A 55 7.65 3.03 1.84
CA ILE A 55 8.88 2.62 1.16
C ILE A 55 9.29 3.64 0.09
N LEU A 56 8.34 4.07 -0.75
CA LEU A 56 8.62 5.07 -1.81
C LEU A 56 9.05 6.41 -1.24
N LYS A 57 8.47 6.87 -0.13
CA LYS A 57 8.90 8.10 0.56
C LYS A 57 10.33 7.99 1.06
N PHE A 58 10.71 6.82 1.61
CA PHE A 58 12.08 6.59 2.04
C PHE A 58 13.04 6.73 0.86
N ILE A 59 12.76 6.07 -0.26
CA ILE A 59 13.60 6.14 -1.46
C ILE A 59 13.64 7.56 -2.04
N ASP A 60 12.49 8.25 -2.11
CA ASP A 60 12.42 9.64 -2.55
C ASP A 60 13.30 10.56 -1.68
N THR A 61 13.28 10.35 -0.37
CA THR A 61 14.17 11.06 0.56
C THR A 61 15.63 10.80 0.26
N GLN A 62 16.02 9.55 -0.03
CA GLN A 62 17.38 9.20 -0.42
C GLN A 62 17.78 9.89 -1.73
N VAL A 63 16.90 9.89 -2.71
CA VAL A 63 17.11 10.60 -4.00
C VAL A 63 17.31 12.10 -3.77
N GLN A 64 16.49 12.73 -2.93
CA GLN A 64 16.57 14.18 -2.66
C GLN A 64 17.80 14.58 -1.83
N GLN A 65 18.29 13.70 -0.98
CA GLN A 65 19.49 13.93 -0.15
C GLN A 65 20.79 13.67 -0.91
N THR A 66 20.72 12.93 -2.02
CA THR A 66 21.89 12.61 -2.84
C THR A 66 22.13 13.73 -3.85
N GLU A 67 23.36 14.22 -3.95
CA GLU A 67 23.73 15.17 -5.01
C GLU A 67 23.47 14.57 -6.40
N PHE A 68 22.95 15.37 -7.32
CA PHE A 68 22.60 14.90 -8.65
C PHE A 68 23.74 14.18 -9.38
N ALA A 69 24.97 14.71 -9.28
CA ALA A 69 26.15 14.12 -9.88
C ALA A 69 26.49 12.71 -9.33
N ASN A 70 26.08 12.44 -8.09
CA ASN A 70 26.36 11.19 -7.37
C ASN A 70 25.18 10.19 -7.42
N LEU A 71 24.03 10.58 -7.96
CA LEU A 71 22.82 9.73 -8.01
C LEU A 71 23.09 8.36 -8.63
N ALA A 72 23.76 8.33 -9.78
CA ALA A 72 24.09 7.08 -10.45
C ALA A 72 25.03 6.20 -9.62
N SER A 73 26.05 6.78 -8.98
CA SER A 73 26.97 6.01 -8.17
C SER A 73 26.38 5.50 -6.86
N ALA A 74 25.46 6.26 -6.26
CA ALA A 74 24.88 5.94 -4.97
C ALA A 74 23.66 4.99 -5.08
N LEU A 75 22.85 5.13 -6.12
CA LEU A 75 21.57 4.44 -6.25
C LEU A 75 21.52 3.43 -7.40
N GLN A 76 22.55 3.35 -8.26
CA GLN A 76 22.58 2.32 -9.31
C GLN A 76 22.71 0.93 -8.69
N ALA A 77 21.72 0.07 -8.92
CA ALA A 77 21.62 -1.26 -8.34
C ALA A 77 21.66 -1.28 -6.79
N ALA A 78 21.25 -0.18 -6.15
CA ALA A 78 21.11 -0.17 -4.70
C ALA A 78 19.91 -1.02 -4.27
N THR A 79 20.09 -1.74 -3.17
CA THR A 79 19.07 -2.63 -2.61
C THR A 79 18.78 -2.20 -1.18
N PHE A 80 17.52 -1.96 -0.87
CA PHE A 80 17.07 -1.64 0.48
C PHE A 80 16.07 -2.70 0.94
N ALA A 81 16.15 -3.03 2.23
CA ALA A 81 15.25 -4.00 2.86
C ALA A 81 14.32 -3.31 3.85
N PHE A 82 13.07 -3.75 3.92
CA PHE A 82 12.04 -3.17 4.77
C PHE A 82 11.25 -4.26 5.49
N ASN A 83 10.75 -3.91 6.67
CA ASN A 83 9.88 -4.77 7.45
C ASN A 83 8.41 -4.70 6.98
N GLU A 84 7.51 -5.33 7.72
CA GLU A 84 6.06 -5.38 7.42
C GLU A 84 5.38 -3.99 7.47
N GLU A 85 5.94 -3.05 8.21
CA GLU A 85 5.42 -1.68 8.33
C GLU A 85 6.04 -0.70 7.32
N GLY A 86 7.05 -1.14 6.53
CA GLY A 86 7.75 -0.30 5.56
C GLY A 86 8.96 0.46 6.14
N PHE A 87 9.40 0.13 7.35
CA PHE A 87 10.62 0.71 7.91
C PHE A 87 11.87 0.00 7.41
N PRO A 88 12.97 0.74 7.15
CA PRO A 88 14.21 0.15 6.68
C PRO A 88 14.82 -0.76 7.74
N VAL A 89 15.30 -1.92 7.31
CA VAL A 89 15.98 -2.92 8.13
C VAL A 89 17.25 -3.39 7.43
N GLU A 90 18.12 -4.08 8.15
CA GLU A 90 19.30 -4.71 7.53
C GLU A 90 18.87 -5.81 6.56
N SER A 91 19.59 -5.95 5.44
CA SER A 91 19.28 -6.93 4.39
C SER A 91 19.23 -8.39 4.88
N GLY A 92 19.94 -8.70 5.98
CA GLY A 92 19.93 -10.03 6.63
C GLY A 92 18.92 -10.18 7.76
N SER A 93 18.11 -9.16 8.07
CA SER A 93 17.14 -9.21 9.15
C SER A 93 16.08 -10.27 8.92
N ILE A 94 15.67 -10.95 10.01
CA ILE A 94 14.54 -11.90 9.99
C ILE A 94 13.20 -11.20 9.77
N ASP A 95 13.12 -9.90 10.12
CA ASP A 95 11.92 -9.08 9.97
C ASP A 95 11.76 -8.53 8.55
N ARG A 96 12.73 -8.81 7.66
CA ARG A 96 12.66 -8.39 6.27
C ARG A 96 11.48 -9.04 5.57
N LEU A 97 10.61 -8.22 5.01
CA LEU A 97 9.47 -8.65 4.20
C LEU A 97 9.53 -8.10 2.78
N TYR A 98 9.99 -6.86 2.61
CA TYR A 98 10.11 -6.22 1.31
C TYR A 98 11.57 -5.91 0.99
N VAL A 99 11.88 -5.95 -0.30
CA VAL A 99 13.16 -5.54 -0.86
C VAL A 99 12.89 -4.63 -2.03
N THR A 100 13.65 -3.54 -2.14
CA THR A 100 13.62 -2.68 -3.31
C THR A 100 14.93 -2.75 -4.06
N GLU A 101 14.84 -2.69 -5.37
CA GLU A 101 15.96 -2.48 -6.26
C GLU A 101 15.77 -1.17 -7.00
N THR A 102 16.84 -0.40 -7.09
CA THR A 102 16.83 0.86 -7.81
C THR A 102 17.74 0.79 -9.02
N SER A 103 17.31 1.40 -10.12
CA SER A 103 18.15 1.65 -11.28
C SER A 103 18.05 3.12 -11.71
N VAL A 104 19.19 3.70 -12.07
CA VAL A 104 19.29 5.14 -12.37
C VAL A 104 19.66 5.31 -13.84
N SER A 105 18.86 6.11 -14.54
CA SER A 105 19.14 6.56 -15.92
C SER A 105 19.35 8.06 -15.92
N VAL A 106 20.58 8.52 -16.15
CA VAL A 106 20.94 9.93 -16.25
C VAL A 106 21.02 10.33 -17.71
N GLY A 107 20.34 11.40 -18.10
CA GLY A 107 20.32 11.90 -19.47
C GLY A 107 19.51 11.01 -20.41
N GLY A 108 18.39 11.51 -20.89
CA GLY A 108 17.51 10.79 -21.81
C GLY A 108 16.25 10.23 -21.15
N VAL A 109 15.61 11.01 -20.26
CA VAL A 109 14.25 10.70 -19.82
C VAL A 109 13.34 10.80 -21.02
N ALA A 110 12.95 9.66 -21.57
CA ALA A 110 11.92 9.63 -22.62
C ALA A 110 10.60 10.09 -22.01
N LEU A 111 10.12 11.25 -22.43
CA LEU A 111 8.78 11.73 -22.07
C LEU A 111 7.73 10.85 -22.77
N PRO A 112 6.58 10.60 -22.13
CA PRO A 112 5.51 9.84 -22.76
C PRO A 112 5.13 10.48 -24.10
N ALA A 113 4.93 9.65 -25.10
CA ALA A 113 4.52 10.09 -26.44
C ALA A 113 3.22 10.93 -26.32
N GLY A 114 3.28 12.17 -26.76
CA GLY A 114 2.17 13.11 -26.68
C GLY A 114 2.44 14.42 -25.92
N ALA A 115 3.59 14.55 -25.27
CA ALA A 115 3.96 15.78 -24.56
C ALA A 115 4.37 16.95 -25.47
N GLY A 116 4.25 16.83 -26.78
CA GLY A 116 4.50 17.92 -27.76
C GLY A 116 5.95 18.40 -27.86
N LEU A 117 6.86 17.77 -27.15
CA LEU A 117 8.30 18.04 -27.21
C LEU A 117 8.96 16.99 -28.10
N ALA A 118 9.88 17.42 -28.97
CA ALA A 118 10.61 16.53 -29.86
C ALA A 118 11.28 15.42 -29.05
N ALA A 119 11.14 14.18 -29.52
CA ALA A 119 11.54 12.94 -28.85
C ALA A 119 13.06 12.81 -28.54
N GLU A 120 13.85 13.82 -28.82
CA GLU A 120 15.30 13.82 -28.69
C GLU A 120 15.89 14.95 -27.82
N SER A 121 15.06 15.74 -27.14
CA SER A 121 15.61 16.62 -26.11
C SER A 121 15.99 15.76 -24.91
N SER A 122 17.22 15.23 -24.90
CA SER A 122 17.87 14.81 -23.66
C SER A 122 17.83 16.02 -22.73
N LEU A 123 16.89 16.02 -21.79
CA LEU A 123 16.84 17.05 -20.76
C LEU A 123 18.08 16.83 -19.88
N ALA A 124 19.19 17.42 -20.30
CA ALA A 124 20.41 17.48 -19.51
C ALA A 124 20.01 18.07 -18.15
N GLY A 125 20.26 17.35 -17.06
CA GLY A 125 19.85 17.75 -15.73
C GLY A 125 18.59 17.02 -15.21
N LEU A 126 18.07 16.02 -15.92
CA LEU A 126 17.09 15.09 -15.35
C LEU A 126 17.67 13.68 -15.21
N ALA A 127 17.37 13.04 -14.12
CA ALA A 127 17.63 11.63 -13.89
C ALA A 127 16.31 10.92 -13.57
N ARG A 128 16.16 9.72 -14.10
CA ARG A 128 15.08 8.81 -13.77
C ARG A 128 15.62 7.72 -12.87
N VAL A 129 14.99 7.55 -11.73
CA VAL A 129 15.25 6.48 -10.78
C VAL A 129 14.07 5.52 -10.83
N ASP A 130 14.25 4.35 -11.42
CA ASP A 130 13.24 3.30 -11.40
C ASP A 130 13.42 2.48 -10.12
N VAL A 131 12.34 2.39 -9.34
CA VAL A 131 12.27 1.66 -8.07
C VAL A 131 11.35 0.47 -8.26
N THR A 132 11.87 -0.73 -8.09
CA THR A 132 11.06 -1.95 -8.11
C THR A 132 10.96 -2.52 -6.70
N ILE A 133 9.73 -2.70 -6.23
CA ILE A 133 9.42 -3.25 -4.90
C ILE A 133 9.07 -4.72 -5.05
N PHE A 134 9.77 -5.57 -4.29
CA PHE A 134 9.56 -7.01 -4.24
C PHE A 134 9.04 -7.44 -2.88
N LEU A 135 8.11 -8.39 -2.87
CA LEU A 135 7.79 -9.16 -1.68
C LEU A 135 8.79 -10.31 -1.57
N GLN A 136 9.75 -10.16 -0.66
CA GLN A 136 10.82 -11.14 -0.44
C GLN A 136 11.06 -11.36 1.05
N PRO A 137 10.26 -12.22 1.70
CA PRO A 137 10.48 -12.59 3.11
C PRO A 137 11.87 -13.14 3.35
N ALA A 138 12.35 -13.00 4.58
CA ALA A 138 13.64 -13.55 4.99
C ALA A 138 13.72 -15.05 4.68
N GLY A 139 14.84 -15.49 4.13
CA GLY A 139 15.08 -16.89 3.76
C GLY A 139 14.67 -17.28 2.33
N LEU A 140 13.94 -16.43 1.60
CA LEU A 140 13.65 -16.66 0.18
C LEU A 140 14.76 -16.09 -0.71
N ALA A 141 15.12 -16.85 -1.76
CA ALA A 141 16.03 -16.38 -2.79
C ALA A 141 15.34 -15.29 -3.65
N HIS A 142 16.12 -14.35 -4.19
CA HIS A 142 15.61 -13.27 -5.04
C HIS A 142 14.82 -13.79 -6.27
N ALA A 143 15.23 -14.91 -6.85
CA ALA A 143 14.52 -15.53 -7.97
C ALA A 143 13.07 -15.98 -7.65
N GLN A 144 12.70 -16.03 -6.38
CA GLN A 144 11.36 -16.40 -5.90
C GLN A 144 10.56 -15.18 -5.40
N ALA A 145 11.13 -13.99 -5.48
CA ALA A 145 10.48 -12.75 -5.07
C ALA A 145 9.38 -12.36 -6.07
N ASN A 146 8.25 -11.90 -5.54
CA ASN A 146 7.16 -11.36 -6.34
C ASN A 146 7.32 -9.86 -6.51
N VAL A 147 7.33 -9.38 -7.76
CA VAL A 147 7.27 -7.95 -8.05
C VAL A 147 5.89 -7.43 -7.66
N LEU A 148 5.84 -6.46 -6.76
CA LEU A 148 4.60 -5.80 -6.36
C LEU A 148 4.35 -4.56 -7.21
N GLN A 149 5.36 -3.72 -7.37
CA GLN A 149 5.23 -2.44 -8.07
C GLN A 149 6.58 -1.99 -8.63
N THR A 150 6.54 -1.28 -9.74
CA THR A 150 7.67 -0.50 -10.27
C THR A 150 7.23 0.94 -10.44
N VAL A 151 7.98 1.87 -9.86
CA VAL A 151 7.70 3.31 -9.88
C VAL A 151 8.94 4.05 -10.37
N ALA A 152 8.74 5.08 -11.20
CA ALA A 152 9.80 5.97 -11.63
C ALA A 152 9.75 7.29 -10.86
N ILE A 153 10.86 7.65 -10.22
CA ILE A 153 11.06 8.95 -9.57
C ILE A 153 11.91 9.80 -10.52
N ILE A 154 11.49 11.04 -10.75
CA ILE A 154 12.26 11.98 -11.59
C ILE A 154 12.99 12.96 -10.68
N ALA A 155 14.30 12.93 -10.74
CA ALA A 155 15.17 13.88 -10.06
C ALA A 155 15.66 14.95 -11.05
N SER A 156 15.72 16.21 -10.63
CA SER A 156 16.25 17.30 -11.42
C SER A 156 17.51 17.87 -10.76
N ASP A 157 18.47 18.23 -11.61
CA ASP A 157 19.59 19.04 -11.17
C ASP A 157 19.07 20.43 -10.76
N ARG A 158 19.18 20.77 -9.49
CA ARG A 158 18.75 22.06 -8.94
C ARG A 158 19.78 23.16 -9.11
N GLY A 159 20.96 22.84 -9.71
CA GLY A 159 22.04 23.80 -9.95
C GLY A 159 22.40 24.58 -8.67
N GLN A 160 23.20 24.02 -7.81
CA GLN A 160 23.80 24.75 -6.67
C GLN A 160 24.96 25.59 -7.15
#